data_303ea718833e5be0d5a80c065e4b4cb8
#
_entry.id   303ea718833e5be0d5a80c065e4b4cb8
#
_cell.length_a   1.000
_cell.length_b   1.000
_cell.length_c   1.000
_cell.angle_alpha   90.00
_cell.angle_beta   90.00
_cell.angle_gamma   90.00
#
_symmetry.space_group_name_H-M   'P 1'
#
loop_
_entity.id
_entity.type
_entity.pdbx_description
1 polymer ?
#
loop_
_entity_poly.entity_id
_entity_poly.type
_entity_poly.pdbx_seq_one_letter_code
_entity_poly.pdbx_strand_id
1 'polypeptide(L)'
;MPSLLLLLLGLGSAFGVLVSQKPSRHICQHGTPVTIQCQVDTQVNRMFWYHQPPGQSLILIATANQGSEATYESGFTKDKFAINHPDFTFSTLTVKNSSPEDSSVYLCSAYSGDAGQAQHFGEGTRLSVLDNLTKVNPPKVAVFEPSEVEISR
;
A
#
# COMPACT_ATOMS: atom_id res chain seq x y z
N MET A 1 -10.64 27.74 -27.97
CA MET A 1 -9.22 27.40 -28.02
C MET A 1 -8.95 26.08 -27.34
N PRO A 2 -9.11 25.01 -28.09
CA PRO A 2 -8.94 23.70 -27.49
C PRO A 2 -7.55 23.48 -26.88
N SER A 3 -6.53 24.00 -27.55
CA SER A 3 -5.18 23.81 -27.03
C SER A 3 -4.97 24.53 -25.72
N LEU A 4 -5.59 25.68 -25.57
CA LEU A 4 -5.46 26.42 -24.34
C LEU A 4 -6.16 25.65 -23.19
N LEU A 5 -7.31 25.09 -23.50
CA LEU A 5 -8.03 24.32 -22.51
C LEU A 5 -7.23 23.12 -22.05
N LEU A 6 -6.60 22.43 -23.00
CA LEU A 6 -5.75 21.30 -22.66
C LEU A 6 -4.59 21.73 -21.76
N LEU A 7 -4.04 22.88 -22.03
CA LEU A 7 -2.96 23.38 -21.22
C LEU A 7 -3.42 23.63 -19.80
N LEU A 8 -4.61 24.18 -19.65
CA LEU A 8 -5.16 24.40 -18.32
C LEU A 8 -5.38 23.09 -17.59
N LEU A 9 -5.83 22.07 -18.28
CA LEU A 9 -6.00 20.77 -17.65
C LEU A 9 -4.66 20.24 -17.19
N GLY A 10 -3.64 20.43 -17.98
CA GLY A 10 -2.30 20.03 -17.59
C GLY A 10 -1.84 20.75 -16.35
N LEU A 11 -2.12 22.03 -16.28
CA LEU A 11 -1.76 22.80 -15.10
C LEU A 11 -2.53 22.33 -13.89
N GLY A 12 -3.82 22.02 -14.10
CA GLY A 12 -4.61 21.48 -13.00
C GLY A 12 -4.01 20.19 -12.46
N SER A 13 -3.54 19.33 -13.35
CA SER A 13 -2.86 18.11 -12.89
C SER A 13 -1.59 18.43 -12.14
N ALA A 14 -0.87 19.47 -12.56
CA ALA A 14 0.37 19.83 -11.88
C ALA A 14 0.13 20.32 -10.47
N PHE A 15 -1.07 20.79 -10.17
CA PHE A 15 -1.42 21.19 -8.83
C PHE A 15 -2.11 20.10 -8.06
N GLY A 16 -2.19 18.93 -8.64
CA GLY A 16 -2.81 17.81 -7.96
C GLY A 16 -1.93 17.28 -6.84
N VAL A 17 -2.48 16.37 -6.09
CA VAL A 17 -1.79 15.74 -4.98
C VAL A 17 -1.06 14.51 -5.52
N LEU A 18 0.22 14.40 -5.19
CA LEU A 18 1.01 13.25 -5.60
C LEU A 18 1.30 12.40 -4.38
N VAL A 19 0.94 11.13 -4.45
CA VAL A 19 1.12 10.19 -3.35
C VAL A 19 2.13 9.13 -3.77
N SER A 20 3.16 8.96 -2.95
CA SER A 20 4.23 8.00 -3.22
C SER A 20 4.29 6.96 -2.11
N GLN A 21 4.49 5.73 -2.48
CA GLN A 21 4.60 4.63 -1.53
C GLN A 21 5.89 3.87 -1.72
N LYS A 22 6.40 3.32 -0.63
CA LYS A 22 7.52 2.38 -0.67
C LYS A 22 7.38 1.37 0.44
N PRO A 23 7.84 0.16 0.19
CA PRO A 23 8.41 -0.32 -1.07
C PRO A 23 7.29 -0.57 -2.07
N SER A 24 7.63 -0.78 -3.33
CA SER A 24 6.62 -1.15 -4.32
C SER A 24 6.24 -2.62 -4.18
N ARG A 25 7.16 -3.41 -3.64
CA ARG A 25 6.97 -4.85 -3.51
C ARG A 25 7.82 -5.36 -2.37
N HIS A 26 7.30 -6.32 -1.62
CA HIS A 26 8.05 -6.88 -0.50
C HIS A 26 7.64 -8.34 -0.30
N ILE A 27 8.63 -9.21 -0.15
CA ILE A 27 8.41 -10.62 0.11
C ILE A 27 9.08 -10.93 1.44
N CYS A 28 8.36 -11.55 2.35
CA CYS A 28 8.93 -11.86 3.66
C CYS A 28 8.38 -13.17 4.18
N GLN A 29 9.00 -13.63 5.25
CA GLN A 29 8.62 -14.85 5.92
C GLN A 29 7.58 -14.53 6.99
N HIS A 30 6.72 -15.50 7.26
CA HIS A 30 5.71 -15.43 8.31
C HIS A 30 6.32 -14.88 9.60
N GLY A 31 5.65 -13.98 10.22
CA GLY A 31 6.07 -13.39 11.49
C GLY A 31 6.89 -12.13 11.37
N THR A 32 7.34 -11.79 10.18
CA THR A 32 8.17 -10.61 9.96
C THR A 32 7.31 -9.35 9.96
N PRO A 33 7.65 -8.32 10.73
CA PRO A 33 6.93 -7.06 10.63
C PRO A 33 7.29 -6.35 9.33
N VAL A 34 6.29 -5.72 8.72
CA VAL A 34 6.48 -5.03 7.44
C VAL A 34 5.96 -3.62 7.59
N THR A 35 6.78 -2.63 7.25
CA THR A 35 6.37 -1.24 7.30
C THR A 35 6.32 -0.66 5.90
N ILE A 36 5.19 -0.07 5.57
CA ILE A 36 4.95 0.58 4.29
C ILE A 36 4.86 2.07 4.54
N GLN A 37 5.57 2.85 3.72
CA GLN A 37 5.62 4.29 3.86
C GLN A 37 4.78 4.96 2.80
N CYS A 38 4.12 6.04 3.18
CA CYS A 38 3.31 6.85 2.28
C CYS A 38 3.69 8.30 2.44
N GLN A 39 4.07 8.93 1.35
CA GLN A 39 4.51 10.32 1.34
C GLN A 39 3.64 11.09 0.37
N VAL A 40 3.13 12.24 0.82
CA VAL A 40 2.31 13.12 -0.01
C VAL A 40 3.09 14.41 -0.23
N ASP A 41 3.01 14.96 -1.44
CA ASP A 41 3.82 16.12 -1.78
C ASP A 41 3.24 17.44 -1.27
N THR A 42 2.10 17.41 -0.62
CA THR A 42 1.48 18.59 -0.04
C THR A 42 0.71 18.17 1.19
N GLN A 43 0.38 19.11 2.05
CA GLN A 43 -0.40 18.79 3.24
C GLN A 43 -1.82 18.46 2.85
N VAL A 44 -2.36 17.44 3.50
CA VAL A 44 -3.72 16.99 3.24
C VAL A 44 -4.46 16.86 4.57
N ASN A 45 -5.78 16.77 4.50
CA ASN A 45 -6.60 16.68 5.69
C ASN A 45 -6.66 15.27 6.25
N ARG A 46 -6.65 14.27 5.37
CA ARG A 46 -6.79 12.88 5.76
C ARG A 46 -5.97 12.01 4.86
N MET A 47 -5.49 10.92 5.43
CA MET A 47 -4.85 9.86 4.67
C MET A 47 -5.56 8.56 5.02
N PHE A 48 -5.64 7.67 4.04
CA PHE A 48 -6.38 6.43 4.19
C PHE A 48 -5.48 5.27 3.82
N TRP A 49 -5.64 4.16 4.53
CA TRP A 49 -4.94 2.93 4.21
C TRP A 49 -5.95 1.88 3.82
N TYR A 50 -5.71 1.27 2.66
CA TYR A 50 -6.56 0.21 2.12
C TYR A 50 -5.72 -1.02 1.86
N HIS A 51 -6.38 -2.14 1.70
CA HIS A 51 -5.71 -3.29 1.12
C HIS A 51 -6.66 -3.97 0.14
N GLN A 52 -6.06 -4.72 -0.78
CA GLN A 52 -6.81 -5.43 -1.79
C GLN A 52 -6.26 -6.84 -1.85
N PRO A 53 -6.90 -7.79 -1.17
CA PRO A 53 -6.46 -9.17 -1.23
C PRO A 53 -6.63 -9.73 -2.63
N PRO A 54 -5.90 -10.78 -2.99
CA PRO A 54 -5.99 -11.33 -4.34
C PRO A 54 -7.44 -11.66 -4.71
N GLY A 55 -7.86 -11.19 -5.87
CA GLY A 55 -9.20 -11.48 -6.37
C GLY A 55 -10.33 -10.76 -5.69
N GLN A 56 -10.03 -9.82 -4.80
CA GLN A 56 -11.06 -9.11 -4.06
C GLN A 56 -11.02 -7.62 -4.38
N SER A 57 -12.05 -6.92 -3.94
CA SER A 57 -12.11 -5.48 -4.10
C SER A 57 -11.31 -4.79 -3.01
N LEU A 58 -11.18 -3.49 -3.15
CA LEU A 58 -10.43 -2.66 -2.23
C LEU A 58 -11.17 -2.55 -0.90
N ILE A 59 -10.46 -2.71 0.20
CA ILE A 59 -11.03 -2.69 1.55
C ILE A 59 -10.31 -1.63 2.36
N LEU A 60 -11.08 -0.73 2.99
CA LEU A 60 -10.52 0.30 3.84
C LEU A 60 -10.10 -0.32 5.18
N ILE A 61 -8.86 -0.07 5.58
CA ILE A 61 -8.35 -0.51 6.86
C ILE A 61 -8.61 0.56 7.91
N ALA A 62 -8.19 1.78 7.62
CA ALA A 62 -8.27 2.86 8.60
C ALA A 62 -8.08 4.21 7.94
N THR A 63 -8.51 5.24 8.67
CA THR A 63 -8.33 6.64 8.29
C THR A 63 -7.36 7.26 9.28
N ALA A 64 -6.31 7.85 8.78
CA ALA A 64 -5.36 8.60 9.60
C ALA A 64 -5.84 10.04 9.69
N ASN A 65 -6.25 10.43 10.88
CA ASN A 65 -6.88 11.72 11.09
C ASN A 65 -5.87 12.74 11.59
N GLN A 66 -6.16 13.99 11.27
CA GLN A 66 -5.33 15.09 11.71
C GLN A 66 -5.40 15.21 13.24
N GLY A 67 -4.24 15.17 13.89
CA GLY A 67 -4.17 15.45 15.31
C GLY A 67 -4.73 14.39 16.22
N SER A 68 -5.02 13.19 15.72
CA SER A 68 -5.56 12.14 16.56
C SER A 68 -5.13 10.79 16.04
N GLU A 69 -5.45 9.76 16.81
CA GLU A 69 -5.13 8.41 16.38
C GLU A 69 -5.97 8.01 15.18
N ALA A 70 -5.49 7.04 14.43
CA ALA A 70 -6.23 6.53 13.29
C ALA A 70 -7.52 5.88 13.74
N THR A 71 -8.53 6.01 12.90
CA THR A 71 -9.84 5.39 13.12
C THR A 71 -9.87 4.12 12.27
N TYR A 72 -10.03 2.97 12.91
CA TYR A 72 -9.98 1.68 12.21
C TYR A 72 -11.37 1.19 11.85
N GLU A 73 -11.47 0.59 10.68
CA GLU A 73 -12.71 -0.05 10.26
C GLU A 73 -12.90 -1.37 11.02
N SER A 74 -14.13 -1.85 11.01
CA SER A 74 -14.45 -3.09 11.68
C SER A 74 -13.56 -4.23 11.20
N GLY A 75 -13.04 -4.99 12.11
CA GLY A 75 -12.16 -6.12 11.77
C GLY A 75 -10.69 -5.79 11.73
N PHE A 76 -10.33 -4.51 11.92
CA PHE A 76 -8.93 -4.10 11.92
C PHE A 76 -8.58 -3.44 13.23
N THR A 77 -7.39 -3.71 13.75
CA THR A 77 -6.95 -3.15 15.01
C THR A 77 -5.53 -2.62 14.87
N LYS A 78 -5.17 -1.68 15.73
CA LYS A 78 -3.82 -1.15 15.73
C LYS A 78 -2.80 -2.17 16.23
N ASP A 79 -3.26 -3.20 16.93
CA ASP A 79 -2.35 -4.25 17.36
C ASP A 79 -1.81 -5.04 16.17
N LYS A 80 -2.57 -5.12 15.10
CA LYS A 80 -2.15 -5.83 13.90
C LYS A 80 -1.63 -4.88 12.83
N PHE A 81 -2.32 -3.76 12.64
CA PHE A 81 -2.00 -2.78 11.60
C PHE A 81 -1.71 -1.45 12.26
N ALA A 82 -0.46 -1.24 12.63
CA ALA A 82 -0.11 -0.03 13.35
C ALA A 82 0.12 1.11 12.36
N ILE A 83 -0.58 2.22 12.57
CA ILE A 83 -0.46 3.38 11.71
C ILE A 83 0.22 4.49 12.50
N ASN A 84 1.26 5.07 11.91
CA ASN A 84 1.95 6.22 12.45
C ASN A 84 1.77 7.36 11.46
N HIS A 85 1.37 8.52 11.97
CA HIS A 85 1.01 9.65 11.13
C HIS A 85 1.62 10.91 11.78
N PRO A 86 2.95 11.09 11.65
CA PRO A 86 3.62 12.17 12.37
C PRO A 86 3.25 13.55 11.88
N ASP A 87 2.88 13.68 10.60
CA ASP A 87 2.39 14.97 10.10
C ASP A 87 1.44 14.68 8.93
N PHE A 88 0.97 15.74 8.30
CA PHE A 88 -0.08 15.61 7.30
C PHE A 88 0.45 15.32 5.90
N THR A 89 1.72 14.97 5.79
CA THR A 89 2.31 14.58 4.52
C THR A 89 2.87 13.18 4.55
N PHE A 90 2.87 12.53 5.72
CA PHE A 90 3.57 11.26 5.85
C PHE A 90 2.81 10.32 6.78
N SER A 91 2.72 9.08 6.38
CA SER A 91 2.09 8.04 7.19
C SER A 91 2.78 6.72 6.92
N THR A 92 2.80 5.86 7.92
CA THR A 92 3.31 4.50 7.75
C THR A 92 2.27 3.53 8.26
N LEU A 93 2.24 2.37 7.63
CA LEU A 93 1.43 1.25 8.06
C LEU A 93 2.37 0.10 8.34
N THR A 94 2.31 -0.45 9.54
CA THR A 94 3.12 -1.62 9.90
C THR A 94 2.20 -2.81 10.10
N VAL A 95 2.42 -3.84 9.31
CA VAL A 95 1.73 -5.11 9.47
C VAL A 95 2.57 -5.91 10.46
N LYS A 96 2.07 -6.07 11.66
CA LYS A 96 2.79 -6.78 12.71
C LYS A 96 2.53 -8.26 12.61
N ASN A 97 3.57 -9.05 12.88
CA ASN A 97 3.44 -10.51 12.90
C ASN A 97 2.73 -10.99 11.63
N SER A 98 3.34 -10.69 10.50
CA SER A 98 2.71 -10.95 9.21
C SER A 98 2.44 -12.45 9.03
N SER A 99 1.39 -12.76 8.30
CA SER A 99 1.03 -14.13 7.95
C SER A 99 0.65 -14.17 6.48
N PRO A 100 0.58 -15.36 5.88
CA PRO A 100 0.19 -15.45 4.47
C PRO A 100 -1.14 -14.78 4.15
N GLU A 101 -2.04 -14.71 5.13
CA GLU A 101 -3.33 -14.05 4.95
C GLU A 101 -3.18 -12.54 4.75
N ASP A 102 -2.06 -11.97 5.16
CA ASP A 102 -1.81 -10.55 4.99
C ASP A 102 -1.28 -10.22 3.61
N SER A 103 -1.02 -11.22 2.77
CA SER A 103 -0.57 -11.00 1.41
C SER A 103 -1.64 -10.25 0.65
N SER A 104 -1.27 -9.11 0.07
CA SER A 104 -2.26 -8.20 -0.47
C SER A 104 -1.52 -7.05 -1.15
N VAL A 105 -2.26 -6.23 -1.87
CA VAL A 105 -1.75 -4.93 -2.29
C VAL A 105 -2.26 -3.91 -1.27
N TYR A 106 -1.34 -3.18 -0.68
CA TYR A 106 -1.68 -2.14 0.28
C TYR A 106 -1.58 -0.79 -0.40
N LEU A 107 -2.59 0.04 -0.22
CA LEU A 107 -2.69 1.33 -0.88
C LEU A 107 -2.90 2.44 0.13
N CYS A 108 -2.20 3.52 -0.07
CA CYS A 108 -2.39 4.74 0.68
C CYS A 108 -3.08 5.75 -0.23
N SER A 109 -4.00 6.53 0.33
CA SER A 109 -4.59 7.63 -0.42
C SER A 109 -4.63 8.86 0.45
N ALA A 110 -4.81 9.99 -0.18
CA ALA A 110 -4.84 11.27 0.49
C ALA A 110 -6.00 12.10 -0.02
N TYR A 111 -6.55 12.92 0.86
CA TYR A 111 -7.72 13.74 0.56
C TYR A 111 -7.49 15.12 1.15
N SER A 112 -7.55 16.14 0.30
CA SER A 112 -7.28 17.50 0.75
C SER A 112 -8.47 18.14 1.46
N GLY A 113 -9.65 17.61 1.25
CA GLY A 113 -10.84 18.16 1.89
C GLY A 113 -11.54 19.24 1.10
N ASP A 114 -11.01 19.62 -0.04
CA ASP A 114 -11.66 20.64 -0.86
C ASP A 114 -12.88 20.05 -1.53
N ALA A 115 -13.89 20.88 -1.67
CA ALA A 115 -15.12 20.43 -2.32
C ALA A 115 -14.82 19.94 -3.73
N GLY A 116 -15.40 18.81 -4.07
CA GLY A 116 -15.21 18.24 -5.38
C GLY A 116 -13.91 17.50 -5.59
N GLN A 117 -13.07 17.45 -4.58
CA GLN A 117 -11.80 16.75 -4.71
C GLN A 117 -11.99 15.24 -4.50
N ALA A 118 -11.26 14.48 -5.26
CA ALA A 118 -11.25 13.04 -5.12
C ALA A 118 -10.04 12.64 -4.26
N GLN A 119 -10.05 11.42 -3.80
CA GLN A 119 -8.88 10.87 -3.16
C GLN A 119 -7.81 10.63 -4.21
N HIS A 120 -6.56 10.81 -3.83
CA HIS A 120 -5.41 10.56 -4.68
C HIS A 120 -4.67 9.36 -4.12
N PHE A 121 -4.44 8.36 -4.94
CA PHE A 121 -3.89 7.10 -4.50
C PHE A 121 -2.41 6.97 -4.85
N GLY A 122 -1.67 6.32 -3.97
CA GLY A 122 -0.34 5.86 -4.30
C GLY A 122 -0.40 4.68 -5.25
N GLU A 123 0.75 4.21 -5.66
CA GLU A 123 0.82 3.13 -6.64
C GLU A 123 0.66 1.75 -6.01
N GLY A 124 0.69 1.70 -4.70
CA GLY A 124 0.48 0.45 -4.00
C GLY A 124 1.78 -0.26 -3.64
N THR A 125 1.67 -1.13 -2.67
CA THR A 125 2.76 -2.00 -2.23
C THR A 125 2.24 -3.42 -2.26
N ARG A 126 2.88 -4.26 -3.06
CA ARG A 126 2.50 -5.67 -3.11
C ARG A 126 3.28 -6.43 -2.05
N LEU A 127 2.58 -6.95 -1.07
CA LEU A 127 3.17 -7.73 0.00
C LEU A 127 2.87 -9.20 -0.21
N SER A 128 3.91 -10.02 -0.15
CA SER A 128 3.78 -11.47 -0.21
C SER A 128 4.43 -12.05 1.03
N VAL A 129 3.64 -12.71 1.85
CA VAL A 129 4.12 -13.34 3.06
C VAL A 129 4.08 -14.85 2.87
N LEU A 130 5.25 -15.46 3.03
CA LEU A 130 5.38 -16.90 2.83
C LEU A 130 5.42 -17.59 4.18
N ASP A 131 4.79 -18.74 4.24
CA ASP A 131 4.71 -19.44 5.51
C ASP A 131 6.09 -19.88 5.99
N ASN A 132 6.91 -20.35 5.05
CA ASN A 132 8.26 -20.75 5.41
C ASN A 132 9.11 -20.69 4.17
N LEU A 133 10.02 -19.70 4.11
CA LEU A 133 10.86 -19.51 2.94
C LEU A 133 11.77 -20.71 2.69
N THR A 134 12.20 -21.37 3.74
CA THR A 134 13.08 -22.52 3.56
C THR A 134 12.36 -23.71 2.95
N LYS A 135 11.04 -23.78 3.15
CA LYS A 135 10.27 -24.85 2.53
C LYS A 135 10.00 -24.58 1.06
N VAL A 136 9.96 -23.35 0.69
CA VAL A 136 9.71 -23.00 -0.67
C VAL A 136 10.81 -23.47 -1.59
N ASN A 137 12.00 -23.60 -1.03
CA ASN A 137 13.13 -23.88 -1.76
C ASN A 137 13.44 -25.30 -2.04
N PRO A 138 13.02 -26.23 -1.65
CA PRO A 138 13.48 -27.58 -1.77
C PRO A 138 13.58 -28.05 -3.15
N PRO A 139 14.11 -28.36 -3.41
CA PRO A 139 14.17 -28.65 -4.36
C PRO A 139 13.96 -28.92 -5.35
N LYS A 140 13.65 -28.66 -5.02
CA LYS A 140 13.46 -28.74 -5.99
C LYS A 140 13.64 -28.41 -6.83
N VAL A 141 13.87 -28.46 -6.68
CA VAL A 141 13.91 -28.04 -7.54
C VAL A 141 14.18 -28.02 -8.04
N ALA A 142 14.47 -28.34 -7.96
CA ALA A 142 14.55 -28.22 -8.72
C ALA A 142 14.59 -28.22 -9.22
N VAL A 143 14.76 -28.47 -9.22
CA VAL A 143 14.63 -28.38 -10.11
C VAL A 143 14.52 -28.31 -10.59
N PHE A 144 14.76 -28.55 -10.81
CA PHE A 144 14.71 -28.41 -11.92
C PHE A 144 14.72 -28.30 -12.31
N GLU A 145 14.86 -28.80 -12.27
CA GLU A 145 14.83 -28.79 -13.23
C GLU A 145 14.52 -28.56 -13.69
N PRO A 146 14.83 -29.12 -13.66
CA PRO A 146 14.52 -28.86 -14.68
C PRO A 146 13.97 -28.73 -14.88
N SER A 147 14.27 -29.13 -14.76
CA SER A 147 13.80 -28.91 -15.43
C SER A 147 13.34 -28.44 -15.30
N GLU A 148 13.69 -28.89 -15.04
CA GLU A 148 13.33 -28.42 -15.51
C GLU A 148 13.04 -27.63 -15.33
N VAL A 149 13.04 -28.09 -15.00
CA VAL A 149 12.84 -27.47 -15.52
C VAL A 149 12.68 -26.77 -15.46
N GLU A 150 12.81 -27.11 -15.17
CA GLU A 150 12.71 -26.57 -15.75
C GLU A 150 12.48 -25.80 -15.62
N ILE A 151 12.55 -26.23 -15.31
CA ILE A 151 12.51 -25.64 -15.83
C ILE A 151 12.26 -24.96 -15.93
N SER A 152 12.40 -25.58 -15.62
CA SER A 152 12.38 -25.13 -16.30
C SER A 152 12.35 -24.52 -16.51
N ARG A 153 12.24 -24.55 -16.31
CA ARG A 153 12.56 -24.22 -17.17
C ARG A 153 12.33 -23.62 -17.61
#